data_0ea52e00b8e64bfbd593147dfb0b54a4
#
_entry.id   0ea52e00b8e64bfbd593147dfb0b54a4
#
_cell.length_a   1.000
_cell.length_b   1.000
_cell.length_c   1.000
_cell.angle_alpha   90.00
_cell.angle_beta   90.00
_cell.angle_gamma   90.00
#
_symmetry.space_group_name_H-M   'P 1'
#
loop_
_entity.id
_entity.type
_entity.pdbx_description
1 polymer ?
#
loop_
_entity_poly.entity_id
_entity_poly.type
_entity_poly.pdbx_seq_one_letter_code
_entity_poly.pdbx_strand_id
1 'polypeptide(L)'
;MRRTVAFLALIIFVTSCSAPSEKSNPNNSNLDSIVQPTPTCSNEELQGGSAWIAGQLAAFGESEPDKAYSYASAEFKNANDLESFAAVIMSQYTMLLDIKDYKILFCEKNGELFIFELRLTDNQSIEYKMEYILSLRNSKWGVDGASVTLKVS
;
A
#
# COMPACT_ATOMS: atom_id res chain seq x y z
N MET A 1 -30.44 -6.74 48.38
CA MET A 1 -30.34 -5.93 49.62
C MET A 1 -29.18 -4.93 49.46
N ARG A 2 -29.48 -3.64 49.65
CA ARG A 2 -28.66 -2.49 50.05
C ARG A 2 -27.38 -2.24 49.29
N ARG A 3 -27.34 -1.26 48.38
CA ARG A 3 -27.12 0.21 48.61
C ARG A 3 -25.75 0.49 49.25
N THR A 4 -24.87 1.16 48.56
CA THR A 4 -24.48 2.52 48.93
C THR A 4 -23.75 3.25 47.77
N VAL A 5 -24.21 4.46 47.57
CA VAL A 5 -23.73 5.55 46.73
C VAL A 5 -22.67 6.30 47.52
N ALA A 6 -21.57 6.72 46.89
CA ALA A 6 -20.76 7.82 47.39
C ALA A 6 -20.32 8.74 46.26
N PHE A 7 -20.80 9.94 46.33
CA PHE A 7 -20.46 11.16 45.60
C PHE A 7 -19.19 11.81 46.12
N LEU A 8 -18.69 12.70 45.35
CA LEU A 8 -17.79 13.86 45.57
C LEU A 8 -16.43 13.71 44.89
N ALA A 9 -15.82 14.73 44.26
CA ALA A 9 -16.10 16.14 44.11
C ALA A 9 -15.37 16.69 42.88
N LEU A 10 -15.95 17.68 42.33
CA LEU A 10 -15.51 18.64 41.33
C LEU A 10 -14.31 19.47 41.81
N ILE A 11 -13.23 19.56 41.04
CA ILE A 11 -12.29 20.67 41.14
C ILE A 11 -11.98 21.21 39.73
N ILE A 12 -12.54 22.37 39.46
CA ILE A 12 -12.24 23.22 38.31
C ILE A 12 -11.05 24.09 38.66
N PHE A 13 -9.94 23.96 37.89
CA PHE A 13 -8.90 24.98 37.83
C PHE A 13 -8.91 25.66 36.48
N VAL A 14 -9.50 26.80 36.44
CA VAL A 14 -9.29 27.80 35.39
C VAL A 14 -8.04 28.59 35.73
N THR A 15 -7.00 28.44 34.93
CA THR A 15 -5.90 29.41 34.89
C THR A 15 -5.82 30.03 33.50
N SER A 16 -6.31 31.24 33.49
CA SER A 16 -6.14 32.24 32.46
C SER A 16 -4.68 32.70 32.43
N CYS A 17 -4.00 32.64 31.31
CA CYS A 17 -2.80 33.43 31.09
C CYS A 17 -2.80 34.01 29.68
N SER A 18 -2.74 35.32 29.71
CA SER A 18 -2.76 36.31 28.66
C SER A 18 -1.73 36.12 27.55
N ALA A 19 -2.13 36.43 26.34
CA ALA A 19 -1.29 36.60 25.16
C ALA A 19 -0.44 37.90 25.25
N PRO A 20 0.74 37.89 24.61
CA PRO A 20 1.26 39.09 23.98
C PRO A 20 1.04 39.05 22.47
N SER A 21 0.44 40.08 21.97
CA SER A 21 0.35 40.41 20.55
C SER A 21 1.75 40.58 19.95
N GLU A 22 2.05 39.81 18.89
CA GLU A 22 3.11 40.17 17.96
C GLU A 22 2.57 40.20 16.53
N LYS A 23 2.94 41.28 15.89
CA LYS A 23 2.47 41.84 14.62
C LYS A 23 2.55 40.83 13.46
N SER A 24 1.45 40.78 12.73
CA SER A 24 1.31 40.26 11.38
C SER A 24 2.38 40.77 10.43
N ASN A 25 3.12 39.88 9.84
CA ASN A 25 3.85 40.10 8.61
C ASN A 25 3.16 39.30 7.50
N PRO A 26 2.51 39.92 6.51
CA PRO A 26 1.83 39.22 5.45
C PRO A 26 2.82 38.98 4.30
N ASN A 27 3.54 37.89 4.32
CA ASN A 27 4.15 37.31 3.11
C ASN A 27 4.79 35.97 3.48
N ASN A 28 4.00 34.95 3.47
CA ASN A 28 4.52 33.60 3.23
C ASN A 28 3.44 32.81 2.47
N SER A 29 3.63 32.79 1.17
CA SER A 29 2.97 31.84 0.28
C SER A 29 3.36 30.44 0.75
N ASN A 30 2.58 29.86 1.64
CA ASN A 30 2.61 28.43 1.88
C ASN A 30 2.13 27.75 0.60
N LEU A 31 3.08 27.47 -0.28
CA LEU A 31 2.99 26.32 -1.14
C LEU A 31 2.77 25.13 -0.18
N ASP A 32 1.57 24.58 -0.18
CA ASP A 32 1.32 23.23 0.30
C ASP A 32 2.30 22.31 -0.45
N SER A 33 3.49 22.18 0.13
CA SER A 33 4.39 21.10 -0.24
C SER A 33 3.65 19.83 0.14
N ILE A 34 3.04 19.20 -0.84
CA ILE A 34 2.61 17.81 -0.74
C ILE A 34 3.88 17.04 -0.38
N VAL A 35 4.06 16.79 0.90
CA VAL A 35 5.13 15.92 1.40
C VAL A 35 4.77 14.53 0.88
N GLN A 36 5.33 14.18 -0.29
CA GLN A 36 5.28 12.80 -0.71
C GLN A 36 6.00 11.98 0.36
N PRO A 37 5.36 10.94 0.88
CA PRO A 37 6.02 10.08 1.85
C PRO A 37 7.32 9.56 1.23
N THR A 38 8.43 9.74 1.93
CA THR A 38 9.73 9.25 1.50
C THR A 38 9.71 7.73 1.51
N PRO A 39 10.14 7.05 0.45
CA PRO A 39 10.24 5.59 0.45
C PRO A 39 11.07 5.13 1.64
N THR A 40 10.55 4.20 2.44
CA THR A 40 11.25 3.66 3.61
C THR A 40 12.10 2.44 3.28
N CYS A 41 11.93 1.87 2.07
CA CYS A 41 12.78 0.78 1.57
C CYS A 41 14.18 1.29 1.19
N SER A 42 15.21 0.47 1.44
CA SER A 42 16.53 0.73 0.87
C SER A 42 16.50 0.64 -0.66
N ASN A 43 17.51 1.18 -1.34
CA ASN A 43 17.60 1.09 -2.80
C ASN A 43 17.62 -0.38 -3.30
N GLU A 44 18.28 -1.26 -2.57
CA GLU A 44 18.36 -2.69 -2.91
C GLU A 44 16.99 -3.37 -2.75
N GLU A 45 16.28 -3.08 -1.68
CA GLU A 45 14.94 -3.58 -1.42
C GLU A 45 13.95 -3.06 -2.47
N LEU A 46 14.00 -1.76 -2.78
CA LEU A 46 13.18 -1.17 -3.82
C LEU A 46 13.42 -1.82 -5.19
N GLN A 47 14.69 -1.98 -5.60
CA GLN A 47 15.04 -2.60 -6.87
C GLN A 47 14.64 -4.08 -6.92
N GLY A 48 14.94 -4.84 -5.87
CA GLY A 48 14.64 -6.27 -5.80
C GLY A 48 13.13 -6.55 -5.83
N GLY A 49 12.38 -5.87 -4.99
CA GLY A 49 10.92 -6.00 -4.95
C GLY A 49 10.27 -5.53 -6.26
N SER A 50 10.74 -4.41 -6.83
CA SER A 50 10.26 -3.90 -8.13
C SER A 50 10.49 -4.89 -9.26
N ALA A 51 11.67 -5.52 -9.32
CA ALA A 51 11.96 -6.53 -10.33
C ALA A 51 11.08 -7.78 -10.18
N TRP A 52 10.77 -8.16 -8.94
CA TRP A 52 9.88 -9.29 -8.66
C TRP A 52 8.44 -9.02 -9.10
N ILE A 53 7.91 -7.82 -8.79
CA ILE A 53 6.60 -7.35 -9.24
C ILE A 53 6.55 -7.30 -10.77
N ALA A 54 7.58 -6.72 -11.42
CA ALA A 54 7.68 -6.63 -12.87
C ALA A 54 7.56 -8.00 -13.54
N GLY A 55 8.25 -9.03 -12.99
CA GLY A 55 8.18 -10.39 -13.49
C GLY A 55 6.77 -10.98 -13.39
N GLN A 56 6.06 -10.76 -12.28
CA GLN A 56 4.69 -11.24 -12.13
C GLN A 56 3.72 -10.52 -13.08
N LEU A 57 3.83 -9.18 -13.20
CA LEU A 57 3.00 -8.40 -14.12
C LEU A 57 3.21 -8.82 -15.58
N ALA A 58 4.47 -9.08 -15.98
CA ALA A 58 4.78 -9.60 -17.31
C ALA A 58 4.11 -10.97 -17.56
N ALA A 59 4.15 -11.87 -16.58
CA ALA A 59 3.50 -13.17 -16.70
C ALA A 59 1.96 -13.06 -16.84
N PHE A 60 1.34 -12.10 -16.17
CA PHE A 60 -0.09 -11.82 -16.39
C PHE A 60 -0.37 -11.34 -17.82
N GLY A 61 0.44 -10.39 -18.33
CA GLY A 61 0.29 -9.87 -19.70
C GLY A 61 0.52 -10.93 -20.78
N GLU A 62 1.36 -11.95 -20.49
CA GLU A 62 1.60 -13.10 -21.35
C GLU A 62 0.52 -14.20 -21.21
N SER A 63 -0.45 -14.00 -20.31
CA SER A 63 -1.48 -15.00 -19.98
C SER A 63 -0.91 -16.34 -19.48
N GLU A 64 0.18 -16.27 -18.71
CA GLU A 64 0.88 -17.43 -18.12
C GLU A 64 0.59 -17.53 -16.60
N PRO A 65 -0.56 -18.09 -16.18
CA PRO A 65 -0.96 -18.12 -14.78
C PRO A 65 0.01 -18.92 -13.90
N ASP A 66 0.58 -19.99 -14.40
CA ASP A 66 1.58 -20.81 -13.67
C ASP A 66 2.83 -19.99 -13.36
N LYS A 67 3.29 -19.21 -14.34
CA LYS A 67 4.43 -18.33 -14.21
C LYS A 67 4.13 -17.19 -13.24
N ALA A 68 2.96 -16.54 -13.36
CA ALA A 68 2.53 -15.52 -12.43
C ALA A 68 2.41 -16.05 -10.99
N TYR A 69 1.86 -17.25 -10.82
CA TYR A 69 1.77 -17.92 -9.52
C TYR A 69 3.15 -18.25 -8.94
N SER A 70 4.16 -18.50 -9.77
CA SER A 70 5.52 -18.81 -9.31
C SER A 70 6.13 -17.68 -8.47
N TYR A 71 5.72 -16.43 -8.69
CA TYR A 71 6.13 -15.24 -7.93
C TYR A 71 5.48 -15.12 -6.55
N ALA A 72 4.42 -15.87 -6.28
CA ALA A 72 3.77 -15.87 -4.96
C ALA A 72 4.70 -16.46 -3.88
N SER A 73 4.55 -15.99 -2.65
CA SER A 73 5.29 -16.49 -1.49
C SER A 73 4.91 -17.95 -1.17
N ALA A 74 5.71 -18.59 -0.33
CA ALA A 74 5.38 -19.93 0.15
C ALA A 74 4.10 -19.92 0.98
N GLU A 75 3.91 -18.88 1.79
CA GLU A 75 2.73 -18.70 2.63
C GLU A 75 1.47 -18.53 1.80
N PHE A 76 1.53 -17.72 0.75
CA PHE A 76 0.42 -17.57 -0.19
C PHE A 76 0.06 -18.90 -0.86
N LYS A 77 1.08 -19.64 -1.33
CA LYS A 77 0.90 -20.96 -2.00
C LYS A 77 0.37 -22.03 -1.08
N ASN A 78 0.68 -21.97 0.21
CA ASN A 78 0.12 -22.89 1.20
C ASN A 78 -1.38 -22.67 1.46
N ALA A 79 -1.84 -21.44 1.27
CA ALA A 79 -3.24 -21.05 1.49
C ALA A 79 -4.09 -21.07 0.20
N ASN A 80 -3.46 -20.96 -0.98
CA ASN A 80 -4.15 -20.82 -2.26
C ASN A 80 -3.48 -21.72 -3.29
N ASP A 81 -4.22 -22.58 -3.93
CA ASP A 81 -3.72 -23.35 -5.07
C ASP A 81 -3.72 -22.57 -6.38
N LEU A 82 -3.05 -23.10 -7.39
CA LEU A 82 -2.93 -22.46 -8.70
C LEU A 82 -4.29 -22.26 -9.39
N GLU A 83 -5.19 -23.24 -9.29
CA GLU A 83 -6.50 -23.18 -9.95
C GLU A 83 -7.35 -22.06 -9.36
N SER A 84 -7.42 -21.97 -8.04
CA SER A 84 -8.10 -20.89 -7.32
C SER A 84 -7.49 -19.52 -7.64
N PHE A 85 -6.15 -19.41 -7.68
CA PHE A 85 -5.46 -18.20 -8.07
C PHE A 85 -5.82 -17.75 -9.48
N ALA A 86 -5.72 -18.65 -10.46
CA ALA A 86 -6.05 -18.36 -11.85
C ALA A 86 -7.52 -17.93 -12.01
N ALA A 87 -8.45 -18.61 -11.34
CA ALA A 87 -9.88 -18.28 -11.38
C ALA A 87 -10.15 -16.86 -10.84
N VAL A 88 -9.48 -16.46 -9.74
CA VAL A 88 -9.60 -15.11 -9.18
C VAL A 88 -9.08 -14.05 -10.14
N ILE A 89 -7.90 -14.27 -10.74
CA ILE A 89 -7.32 -13.33 -11.73
C ILE A 89 -8.27 -13.16 -12.92
N MET A 90 -8.75 -14.26 -13.48
CA MET A 90 -9.62 -14.24 -14.66
C MET A 90 -11.01 -13.64 -14.40
N SER A 91 -11.50 -13.69 -13.16
CA SER A 91 -12.85 -13.20 -12.82
C SER A 91 -12.89 -11.80 -12.20
N GLN A 92 -11.86 -11.43 -11.43
CA GLN A 92 -11.88 -10.21 -10.61
C GLN A 92 -10.77 -9.22 -10.97
N TYR A 93 -9.69 -9.68 -11.61
CA TYR A 93 -8.51 -8.86 -11.90
C TYR A 93 -8.13 -8.88 -13.39
N THR A 94 -9.15 -8.85 -14.26
CA THR A 94 -8.97 -8.91 -15.72
C THR A 94 -8.07 -7.80 -16.27
N MET A 95 -7.98 -6.64 -15.58
CA MET A 95 -7.07 -5.56 -15.94
C MET A 95 -5.60 -5.98 -15.91
N LEU A 96 -5.24 -6.99 -15.12
CA LEU A 96 -3.87 -7.53 -15.09
C LEU A 96 -3.51 -8.34 -16.35
N LEU A 97 -4.51 -8.79 -17.11
CA LEU A 97 -4.33 -9.51 -18.38
C LEU A 97 -4.23 -8.56 -19.58
N ASP A 98 -4.45 -7.26 -19.36
CA ASP A 98 -4.53 -6.25 -20.42
C ASP A 98 -3.70 -4.99 -20.06
N ILE A 99 -2.55 -5.18 -19.39
CA ILE A 99 -1.68 -4.10 -18.91
C ILE A 99 -1.04 -3.40 -20.10
N LYS A 100 -1.23 -2.08 -20.18
CA LYS A 100 -0.51 -1.19 -21.12
C LYS A 100 0.76 -0.64 -20.51
N ASP A 101 0.69 -0.17 -19.26
CA ASP A 101 1.80 0.45 -18.54
C ASP A 101 1.59 0.36 -17.03
N TYR A 102 2.68 0.44 -16.28
CA TYR A 102 2.61 0.57 -14.83
C TYR A 102 3.79 1.38 -14.30
N LYS A 103 3.61 1.99 -13.14
CA LYS A 103 4.64 2.74 -12.44
C LYS A 103 4.59 2.43 -10.95
N ILE A 104 5.72 2.04 -10.38
CA ILE A 104 5.87 1.93 -8.92
C ILE A 104 6.03 3.34 -8.37
N LEU A 105 5.21 3.70 -7.40
CA LEU A 105 5.12 5.05 -6.83
C LEU A 105 5.79 5.13 -5.48
N PHE A 106 5.71 4.05 -4.70
CA PHE A 106 6.09 4.06 -3.30
C PHE A 106 6.49 2.66 -2.85
N CYS A 107 7.40 2.58 -1.89
CA CYS A 107 7.77 1.36 -1.18
C CYS A 107 7.92 1.66 0.30
N GLU A 108 7.21 0.93 1.13
CA GLU A 108 7.29 1.00 2.58
C GLU A 108 7.66 -0.36 3.16
N LYS A 109 8.55 -0.35 4.16
CA LYS A 109 8.91 -1.55 4.91
C LYS A 109 8.19 -1.56 6.25
N ASN A 110 7.45 -2.62 6.52
CA ASN A 110 6.75 -2.85 7.77
C ASN A 110 7.15 -4.22 8.34
N GLY A 111 8.15 -4.22 9.21
CA GLY A 111 8.75 -5.46 9.74
C GLY A 111 9.41 -6.27 8.63
N GLU A 112 8.92 -7.48 8.39
CA GLU A 112 9.41 -8.38 7.32
C GLU A 112 8.65 -8.21 6.00
N LEU A 113 7.63 -7.34 5.98
CA LEU A 113 6.81 -7.09 4.81
C LEU A 113 7.23 -5.80 4.12
N PHE A 114 7.04 -5.80 2.82
CA PHE A 114 7.29 -4.66 1.94
C PHE A 114 5.98 -4.33 1.20
N ILE A 115 5.51 -3.11 1.37
CA ILE A 115 4.30 -2.62 0.72
C ILE A 115 4.72 -1.73 -0.45
N PHE A 116 4.33 -2.13 -1.65
CA PHE A 116 4.58 -1.36 -2.87
C PHE A 116 3.26 -0.81 -3.40
N GLU A 117 3.21 0.49 -3.61
CA GLU A 117 2.10 1.13 -4.29
C GLU A 117 2.46 1.38 -5.76
N LEU A 118 1.54 1.00 -6.65
CA LEU A 118 1.70 1.15 -8.09
C LEU A 118 0.49 1.89 -8.68
N ARG A 119 0.76 2.58 -9.78
CA ARG A 119 -0.26 2.95 -10.75
C ARG A 119 -0.16 1.99 -11.93
N LEU A 120 -1.28 1.44 -12.34
CA LEU A 120 -1.42 0.57 -13.49
C LEU A 120 -2.38 1.20 -14.47
N THR A 121 -2.11 1.10 -15.77
CA THR A 121 -2.98 1.56 -16.85
C THR A 121 -3.21 0.40 -17.80
N ASP A 122 -4.47 0.12 -18.13
CA ASP A 122 -4.84 -0.91 -19.11
C ASP A 122 -4.83 -0.36 -20.56
N ASN A 123 -5.03 -1.22 -21.53
CA ASN A 123 -5.10 -0.81 -22.95
C ASN A 123 -6.32 0.06 -23.28
N GLN A 124 -7.31 0.12 -22.41
CA GLN A 124 -8.44 1.03 -22.50
C GLN A 124 -8.13 2.41 -21.91
N SER A 125 -6.90 2.59 -21.41
CA SER A 125 -6.43 3.80 -20.72
C SER A 125 -7.15 4.09 -19.40
N ILE A 126 -7.67 3.05 -18.76
CA ILE A 126 -8.23 3.13 -17.41
C ILE A 126 -7.09 3.02 -16.41
N GLU A 127 -7.04 3.93 -15.44
CA GLU A 127 -6.04 3.93 -14.37
C GLU A 127 -6.57 3.20 -13.13
N TYR A 128 -5.68 2.41 -12.54
CA TYR A 128 -5.90 1.68 -11.29
C TYR A 128 -4.80 2.02 -10.29
N LYS A 129 -5.17 2.09 -9.02
CA LYS A 129 -4.22 2.01 -7.92
C LYS A 129 -4.07 0.55 -7.53
N MET A 130 -2.84 0.09 -7.42
CA MET A 130 -2.53 -1.27 -7.01
C MET A 130 -1.57 -1.24 -5.83
N GLU A 131 -1.81 -2.12 -4.86
CA GLU A 131 -0.93 -2.35 -3.73
C GLU A 131 -0.46 -3.80 -3.77
N TYR A 132 0.85 -4.00 -3.67
CA TYR A 132 1.49 -5.29 -3.48
C TYR A 132 2.05 -5.40 -2.07
N ILE A 133 1.88 -6.57 -1.46
CA ILE A 133 2.52 -6.95 -0.21
C ILE A 133 3.50 -8.07 -0.55
N LEU A 134 4.79 -7.82 -0.32
CA LEU A 134 5.87 -8.78 -0.53
C LEU A 134 6.57 -9.12 0.78
N SER A 135 7.14 -10.31 0.82
CA SER A 135 8.14 -10.70 1.83
C SER A 135 9.47 -11.07 1.18
N LEU A 136 10.56 -10.87 1.94
CA LEU A 136 11.91 -11.29 1.55
C LEU A 136 12.40 -12.30 2.58
N ARG A 137 12.37 -13.59 2.24
CA ARG A 137 12.77 -14.68 3.10
C ARG A 137 13.85 -15.54 2.47
N ASN A 138 14.92 -15.81 3.22
CA ASN A 138 16.08 -16.56 2.71
C ASN A 138 16.60 -15.99 1.38
N SER A 139 16.70 -14.67 1.27
CA SER A 139 17.11 -13.93 0.06
C SER A 139 16.21 -14.15 -1.15
N LYS A 140 14.99 -14.64 -0.96
CA LYS A 140 14.00 -14.83 -2.01
C LYS A 140 12.78 -13.97 -1.75
N TRP A 141 12.40 -13.17 -2.74
CA TRP A 141 11.15 -12.43 -2.76
C TRP A 141 9.95 -13.34 -2.96
N GLY A 142 8.80 -12.95 -2.42
CA GLY A 142 7.53 -13.63 -2.64
C GLY A 142 6.38 -12.63 -2.49
N VAL A 143 5.37 -12.74 -3.35
CA VAL A 143 4.13 -11.96 -3.23
C VAL A 143 3.21 -12.65 -2.22
N ASP A 144 2.92 -11.97 -1.12
CA ASP A 144 1.98 -12.42 -0.09
C ASP A 144 0.55 -12.01 -0.40
N GLY A 145 0.38 -10.94 -1.18
CA GLY A 145 -0.94 -10.47 -1.60
C GLY A 145 -0.83 -9.26 -2.53
N ALA A 146 -1.92 -8.99 -3.22
CA ALA A 146 -2.09 -7.78 -4.00
C ALA A 146 -3.55 -7.35 -4.02
N SER A 147 -3.79 -6.05 -4.10
CA SER A 147 -5.12 -5.47 -4.28
C SER A 147 -5.11 -4.44 -5.39
N VAL A 148 -6.20 -4.35 -6.13
CA VAL A 148 -6.39 -3.38 -7.21
C VAL A 148 -7.70 -2.64 -6.98
N THR A 149 -7.64 -1.32 -7.08
CA THR A 149 -8.80 -0.44 -7.01
C THR A 149 -8.84 0.47 -8.22
N LEU A 150 -10.03 0.72 -8.74
CA LEU A 150 -10.21 1.72 -9.80
C LEU A 150 -9.83 3.09 -9.23
N LYS A 151 -8.98 3.81 -9.94
CA LYS A 151 -8.71 5.20 -9.61
C LYS A 151 -9.88 6.05 -10.09
N VAL A 152 -10.69 6.51 -9.14
CA VAL A 152 -11.71 7.52 -9.44
C VAL A 152 -11.00 8.86 -9.62
N SER A 153 -11.05 9.39 -10.83
CA SER A 153 -10.56 10.74 -11.18
C SER A 153 -11.53 11.82 -10.72
#